data_de7b6dd493a0968c563787fef00cd65b
#
_entry.id   de7b6dd493a0968c563787fef00cd65b
#
_cell.length_a   1.000
_cell.length_b   1.000
_cell.length_c   1.000
_cell.angle_alpha   90.00
_cell.angle_beta   90.00
_cell.angle_gamma   90.00
#
_symmetry.space_group_name_H-M   'P 1'
#
loop_
_entity.id
_entity.type
_entity.pdbx_description
1 polymer ?
#
loop_
_entity_poly.entity_id
_entity_poly.type
_entity_poly.pdbx_seq_one_letter_code
_entity_poly.pdbx_strand_id
1 'polypeptide(L)'
;MWFDWNPYMNQEWWDFADTTFNPKEFAKLGSIISSIPEGFELQKPVTKLFEDRQKMNNGEAKINWGFAEIMAYATLLHEGYPVRLTGQDVRRGTFSHRHAVVHNKIDGNAEMPLLQIADQSKTNLEIYDSLLSEEAVLGFEYGYSATWPSGLVIWEAQFGDFANGAQVVIDQFICLLYTSDAADESWSVYL
;
A
#
# COMPACT_ATOMS: atom_id res chain seq x y z
N MET A 1 -20.04 4.48 -13.47
CA MET A 1 -19.76 3.06 -13.18
C MET A 1 -20.13 2.88 -11.71
N TRP A 2 -21.05 1.97 -11.38
CA TRP A 2 -21.40 1.67 -9.99
C TRP A 2 -20.47 0.57 -9.53
N PHE A 3 -19.76 0.79 -8.43
CA PHE A 3 -18.92 -0.23 -7.81
C PHE A 3 -19.78 -1.09 -6.89
N ASP A 4 -19.57 -2.40 -6.95
CA ASP A 4 -20.32 -3.35 -6.13
C ASP A 4 -19.63 -3.55 -4.77
N TRP A 5 -20.26 -3.06 -3.71
CA TRP A 5 -19.82 -3.23 -2.34
C TRP A 5 -20.32 -4.53 -1.69
N ASN A 6 -21.30 -5.21 -2.31
CA ASN A 6 -21.93 -6.40 -1.73
C ASN A 6 -20.92 -7.47 -1.26
N PRO A 7 -19.81 -7.77 -1.98
CA PRO A 7 -18.84 -8.76 -1.52
C PRO A 7 -18.17 -8.41 -0.19
N TYR A 8 -18.18 -7.13 0.21
CA TYR A 8 -17.50 -6.62 1.40
C TYR A 8 -18.46 -6.25 2.53
N MET A 9 -19.79 -6.34 2.28
CA MET A 9 -20.80 -6.03 3.27
C MET A 9 -21.11 -7.25 4.14
N ASN A 10 -21.52 -6.98 5.40
CA ASN A 10 -21.95 -8.01 6.35
C ASN A 10 -20.87 -9.04 6.71
N GLN A 11 -19.62 -8.64 6.67
CA GLN A 11 -18.48 -9.42 7.16
C GLN A 11 -18.19 -9.01 8.61
N GLU A 12 -17.99 -10.01 9.46
CA GLU A 12 -17.59 -9.75 10.83
C GLU A 12 -16.06 -9.76 10.94
N TRP A 13 -15.47 -8.88 11.74
CA TRP A 13 -14.02 -8.75 11.86
C TRP A 13 -13.33 -10.02 12.40
N TRP A 14 -14.09 -10.92 13.02
CA TRP A 14 -13.60 -12.23 13.54
C TRP A 14 -13.84 -13.38 12.57
N ASP A 15 -14.45 -13.14 11.42
CA ASP A 15 -14.62 -14.19 10.43
C ASP A 15 -13.27 -14.66 9.90
N PHE A 16 -13.17 -15.97 9.71
CA PHE A 16 -11.93 -16.54 9.20
C PHE A 16 -11.70 -16.08 7.74
N ALA A 17 -10.52 -15.51 7.52
CA ALA A 17 -10.03 -15.20 6.18
C ALA A 17 -8.76 -16.01 5.90
N ASP A 18 -8.73 -16.75 4.80
CA ASP A 18 -7.51 -17.44 4.35
C ASP A 18 -6.57 -16.41 3.70
N THR A 19 -5.49 -16.09 4.41
CA THR A 19 -4.44 -15.17 3.95
C THR A 19 -3.18 -15.91 3.49
N THR A 20 -3.27 -17.23 3.26
CA THR A 20 -2.13 -18.01 2.79
C THR A 20 -1.82 -17.70 1.31
N PHE A 21 -0.56 -17.85 0.95
CA PHE A 21 -0.11 -17.65 -0.42
C PHE A 21 0.79 -18.81 -0.86
N ASN A 22 0.78 -19.16 -2.14
CA ASN A 22 1.59 -20.25 -2.66
C ASN A 22 3.10 -19.97 -2.48
N PRO A 23 3.87 -20.82 -1.79
CA PRO A 23 5.29 -20.56 -1.52
C PRO A 23 6.17 -20.42 -2.77
N LYS A 24 5.84 -21.11 -3.86
CA LYS A 24 6.60 -21.02 -5.11
C LYS A 24 6.36 -19.69 -5.82
N GLU A 25 5.10 -19.25 -5.85
CA GLU A 25 4.77 -17.93 -6.41
C GLU A 25 5.31 -16.81 -5.51
N PHE A 26 5.25 -16.97 -4.20
CA PHE A 26 5.88 -16.04 -3.25
C PHE A 26 7.37 -15.83 -3.56
N ALA A 27 8.13 -16.94 -3.69
CA ALA A 27 9.55 -16.88 -4.01
C ALA A 27 9.83 -16.23 -5.39
N LYS A 28 8.97 -16.47 -6.37
CA LYS A 28 9.05 -15.84 -7.69
C LYS A 28 8.82 -14.31 -7.61
N LEU A 29 7.76 -13.89 -6.95
CA LEU A 29 7.48 -12.47 -6.73
C LEU A 29 8.60 -11.79 -5.92
N GLY A 30 9.07 -12.46 -4.86
CA GLY A 30 10.18 -11.99 -4.06
C GLY A 30 11.46 -11.80 -4.87
N SER A 31 11.71 -12.65 -5.85
CA SER A 31 12.85 -12.49 -6.78
C SER A 31 12.71 -11.22 -7.63
N ILE A 32 11.51 -10.91 -8.12
CA ILE A 32 11.26 -9.70 -8.91
C ILE A 32 11.55 -8.44 -8.08
N ILE A 33 10.95 -8.34 -6.88
CA ILE A 33 11.07 -7.13 -6.05
C ILE A 33 12.41 -6.98 -5.34
N SER A 34 13.25 -8.02 -5.36
CA SER A 34 14.60 -8.01 -4.79
C SER A 34 15.69 -7.87 -5.86
N SER A 35 15.32 -7.85 -7.14
CA SER A 35 16.27 -7.67 -8.25
C SER A 35 16.53 -6.18 -8.47
N ILE A 36 17.80 -5.82 -8.60
CA ILE A 36 18.21 -4.50 -9.05
C ILE A 36 17.93 -4.43 -10.56
N PRO A 37 17.25 -3.40 -11.07
CA PRO A 37 17.00 -3.25 -12.49
C PRO A 37 18.28 -3.27 -13.32
N GLU A 38 18.20 -3.82 -14.53
CA GLU A 38 19.36 -3.93 -15.41
C GLU A 38 19.97 -2.57 -15.75
N GLY A 39 21.27 -2.43 -15.63
CA GLY A 39 21.99 -1.18 -15.87
C GLY A 39 21.91 -0.15 -14.74
N PHE A 40 21.22 -0.47 -13.63
CA PHE A 40 21.15 0.42 -12.48
C PHE A 40 22.31 0.23 -11.53
N GLU A 41 22.90 1.33 -11.14
CA GLU A 41 23.84 1.41 -10.03
C GLU A 41 23.16 2.15 -8.88
N LEU A 42 22.91 1.43 -7.78
CA LEU A 42 22.20 1.99 -6.63
C LEU A 42 23.19 2.56 -5.59
N GLN A 43 22.68 3.41 -4.70
CA GLN A 43 23.40 3.82 -3.50
C GLN A 43 23.66 2.62 -2.59
N LYS A 44 24.82 2.56 -1.94
CA LYS A 44 25.22 1.43 -1.09
C LYS A 44 24.16 0.95 -0.07
N PRO A 45 23.46 1.85 0.66
CA PRO A 45 22.41 1.41 1.59
C PRO A 45 21.25 0.74 0.88
N VAL A 46 20.87 1.21 -0.33
CA VAL A 46 19.78 0.64 -1.13
C VAL A 46 20.21 -0.70 -1.71
N THR A 47 21.43 -0.81 -2.23
CA THR A 47 22.00 -2.11 -2.68
C THR A 47 21.92 -3.15 -1.56
N LYS A 48 22.35 -2.76 -0.35
CA LYS A 48 22.29 -3.66 0.80
C LYS A 48 20.85 -4.09 1.16
N LEU A 49 19.90 -3.17 1.08
CA LEU A 49 18.46 -3.49 1.29
C LEU A 49 18.00 -4.58 0.30
N PHE A 50 18.36 -4.48 -0.97
CA PHE A 50 18.00 -5.47 -1.99
C PHE A 50 18.69 -6.82 -1.76
N GLU A 51 19.98 -6.82 -1.38
CA GLU A 51 20.68 -8.04 -0.95
C GLU A 51 20.02 -8.71 0.25
N ASP A 52 19.60 -7.94 1.25
CA ASP A 52 18.94 -8.47 2.43
C ASP A 52 17.55 -9.03 2.09
N ARG A 53 16.82 -8.42 1.14
CA ARG A 53 15.57 -8.97 0.59
C ARG A 53 15.78 -10.31 -0.12
N GLN A 54 16.83 -10.42 -0.91
CA GLN A 54 17.19 -11.71 -1.56
C GLN A 54 17.44 -12.81 -0.53
N LYS A 55 18.18 -12.50 0.55
CA LYS A 55 18.40 -13.47 1.65
C LYS A 55 17.09 -13.87 2.33
N MET A 56 16.20 -12.92 2.58
CA MET A 56 14.88 -13.20 3.15
C MET A 56 14.03 -14.05 2.21
N ASN A 57 14.04 -13.76 0.91
CA ASN A 57 13.32 -14.52 -0.10
C ASN A 57 13.84 -15.96 -0.22
N ASN A 58 15.15 -16.17 -0.08
CA ASN A 58 15.79 -17.48 -0.13
C ASN A 58 15.67 -18.28 1.18
N GLY A 59 15.09 -17.69 2.24
CA GLY A 59 15.01 -18.30 3.56
C GLY A 59 16.32 -18.29 4.36
N GLU A 60 17.32 -17.56 3.91
CA GLU A 60 18.62 -17.38 4.58
C GLU A 60 18.56 -16.39 5.76
N ALA A 61 17.54 -15.56 5.77
CA ALA A 61 17.26 -14.58 6.82
C ALA A 61 15.76 -14.54 7.15
N LYS A 62 15.43 -14.13 8.38
CA LYS A 62 14.03 -13.90 8.79
C LYS A 62 13.46 -12.71 8.04
N ILE A 63 12.21 -12.84 7.60
CA ILE A 63 11.44 -11.75 6.99
C ILE A 63 11.26 -10.62 7.99
N ASN A 64 11.63 -9.41 7.61
CA ASN A 64 11.34 -8.19 8.36
C ASN A 64 10.06 -7.50 7.85
N TRP A 65 9.56 -6.53 8.59
CA TRP A 65 8.32 -5.83 8.25
C TRP A 65 8.38 -5.09 6.90
N GLY A 66 9.53 -4.51 6.54
CA GLY A 66 9.68 -3.83 5.25
C GLY A 66 9.58 -4.78 4.06
N PHE A 67 10.14 -5.98 4.17
CA PHE A 67 10.00 -7.01 3.14
C PHE A 67 8.59 -7.61 3.14
N ALA A 68 8.00 -7.84 4.32
CA ALA A 68 6.63 -8.34 4.43
C ALA A 68 5.62 -7.39 3.78
N GLU A 69 5.76 -6.08 4.01
CA GLU A 69 4.91 -5.04 3.40
C GLU A 69 5.00 -5.06 1.87
N ILE A 70 6.20 -5.00 1.32
CA ILE A 70 6.35 -4.96 -0.14
C ILE A 70 5.89 -6.27 -0.80
N MET A 71 6.04 -7.40 -0.10
CA MET A 71 5.51 -8.69 -0.54
C MET A 71 3.97 -8.73 -0.50
N ALA A 72 3.34 -8.12 0.50
CA ALA A 72 1.89 -8.02 0.54
C ALA A 72 1.35 -7.25 -0.68
N TYR A 73 1.99 -6.15 -1.06
CA TYR A 73 1.63 -5.45 -2.31
C TYR A 73 1.86 -6.32 -3.54
N ALA A 74 2.98 -7.04 -3.60
CA ALA A 74 3.30 -7.92 -4.72
C ALA A 74 2.28 -9.05 -4.90
N THR A 75 1.81 -9.66 -3.79
CA THR A 75 0.80 -10.72 -3.85
C THR A 75 -0.55 -10.20 -4.28
N LEU A 76 -1.00 -9.05 -3.76
CA LEU A 76 -2.24 -8.40 -4.18
C LEU A 76 -2.22 -8.05 -5.68
N LEU A 77 -1.15 -7.43 -6.16
CA LEU A 77 -0.99 -7.12 -7.57
C LEU A 77 -1.01 -8.37 -8.43
N HIS A 78 -0.35 -9.46 -7.99
CA HIS A 78 -0.35 -10.74 -8.70
C HIS A 78 -1.75 -11.34 -8.81
N GLU A 79 -2.57 -11.19 -7.79
CA GLU A 79 -3.98 -11.64 -7.76
C GLU A 79 -4.94 -10.68 -8.49
N GLY A 80 -4.42 -9.57 -9.02
CA GLY A 80 -5.22 -8.61 -9.81
C GLY A 80 -5.85 -7.51 -8.98
N TYR A 81 -5.49 -7.36 -7.71
CA TYR A 81 -5.95 -6.26 -6.87
C TYR A 81 -5.05 -5.04 -7.07
N PRO A 82 -5.61 -3.89 -7.48
CA PRO A 82 -4.84 -2.67 -7.59
C PRO A 82 -4.39 -2.16 -6.22
N VAL A 83 -3.22 -1.50 -6.20
CA VAL A 83 -2.67 -0.91 -4.96
C VAL A 83 -2.36 0.56 -5.20
N ARG A 84 -2.89 1.42 -4.32
CA ARG A 84 -2.61 2.85 -4.28
C ARG A 84 -2.03 3.23 -2.92
N LEU A 85 -0.85 3.80 -2.90
CA LEU A 85 -0.16 4.28 -1.70
C LEU A 85 0.21 5.74 -1.86
N THR A 86 -0.23 6.57 -0.94
CA THR A 86 0.10 8.00 -0.91
C THR A 86 0.55 8.44 0.46
N GLY A 87 1.29 9.52 0.51
CA GLY A 87 1.82 10.11 1.74
C GLY A 87 3.13 10.82 1.48
N GLN A 88 3.75 11.35 2.53
CA GLN A 88 5.04 12.03 2.43
C GLN A 88 6.16 10.98 2.34
N ASP A 89 6.96 11.05 1.27
CA ASP A 89 8.14 10.19 1.06
C ASP A 89 7.82 8.67 1.08
N VAL A 90 6.64 8.30 0.60
CA VAL A 90 6.18 6.90 0.61
C VAL A 90 6.91 6.02 -0.40
N ARG A 91 7.50 6.61 -1.46
CA ARG A 91 8.30 5.87 -2.44
C ARG A 91 9.52 5.23 -1.81
N ARG A 92 10.13 5.90 -0.83
CA ARG A 92 11.26 5.41 -0.03
C ARG A 92 10.78 4.72 1.25
N GLY A 93 9.74 5.26 1.87
CA GLY A 93 9.27 4.97 3.22
C GLY A 93 10.07 5.72 4.28
N THR A 94 9.38 6.18 5.33
CA THR A 94 9.95 7.02 6.40
C THR A 94 11.23 6.44 7.01
N PHE A 95 11.31 5.13 7.16
CA PHE A 95 12.48 4.42 7.72
C PHE A 95 13.46 3.91 6.66
N SER A 96 13.37 4.39 5.41
CA SER A 96 14.15 3.85 4.27
C SER A 96 13.98 2.33 4.08
N HIS A 97 12.82 1.82 4.45
CA HIS A 97 12.52 0.38 4.48
C HIS A 97 11.87 -0.11 3.19
N ARG A 98 11.16 0.79 2.47
CA ARG A 98 10.34 0.40 1.32
C ARG A 98 11.12 0.46 0.01
N HIS A 99 11.71 1.59 -0.33
CA HIS A 99 12.34 1.80 -1.64
C HIS A 99 11.57 1.10 -2.78
N ALA A 100 10.28 1.41 -2.88
CA ALA A 100 9.43 0.90 -3.96
C ALA A 100 9.84 1.49 -5.30
N VAL A 101 10.41 2.70 -5.28
CA VAL A 101 11.06 3.34 -6.42
C VAL A 101 12.55 3.38 -6.14
N VAL A 102 13.33 2.90 -7.11
CA VAL A 102 14.79 2.94 -7.08
C VAL A 102 15.31 3.91 -8.12
N HIS A 103 16.35 4.63 -7.77
CA HIS A 103 16.99 5.61 -8.65
C HIS A 103 18.39 5.16 -9.01
N ASN A 104 18.70 5.19 -10.30
CA ASN A 104 20.06 5.00 -10.78
C ASN A 104 20.92 6.20 -10.39
N LYS A 105 22.01 5.97 -9.66
CA LYS A 105 22.88 7.05 -9.18
C LYS A 105 23.68 7.73 -10.30
N ILE A 106 23.74 7.12 -11.51
CA ILE A 106 24.53 7.63 -12.62
C ILE A 106 23.77 8.71 -13.40
N ASP A 107 22.51 8.45 -13.72
CA ASP A 107 21.71 9.28 -14.61
C ASP A 107 20.39 9.78 -13.99
N GLY A 108 20.07 9.31 -12.76
CA GLY A 108 18.83 9.68 -12.04
C GLY A 108 17.57 8.97 -12.54
N ASN A 109 17.66 8.09 -13.52
CA ASN A 109 16.53 7.30 -13.97
C ASN A 109 15.90 6.53 -12.82
N ALA A 110 14.59 6.39 -12.83
CA ALA A 110 13.82 5.75 -11.77
C ALA A 110 13.05 4.56 -12.31
N GLU A 111 13.04 3.47 -11.56
CA GLU A 111 12.22 2.30 -11.82
C GLU A 111 11.49 1.83 -10.56
N MET A 112 10.39 1.12 -10.79
CA MET A 112 9.55 0.55 -9.74
C MET A 112 9.37 -0.94 -10.02
N PRO A 113 10.13 -1.82 -9.35
CA PRO A 113 10.09 -3.28 -9.62
C PRO A 113 8.69 -3.90 -9.50
N LEU A 114 7.84 -3.37 -8.62
CA LEU A 114 6.44 -3.82 -8.48
C LEU A 114 5.59 -3.61 -9.75
N LEU A 115 5.93 -2.64 -10.61
CA LEU A 115 5.20 -2.42 -11.88
C LEU A 115 5.28 -3.63 -12.79
N GLN A 116 6.38 -4.37 -12.79
CA GLN A 116 6.50 -5.60 -13.57
C GLN A 116 5.41 -6.62 -13.20
N ILE A 117 5.05 -6.70 -11.90
CA ILE A 117 3.99 -7.60 -11.43
C ILE A 117 2.63 -7.07 -11.83
N ALA A 118 2.40 -5.77 -11.64
CA ALA A 118 1.16 -5.11 -12.02
C ALA A 118 0.86 -5.25 -13.52
N ASP A 119 1.86 -5.05 -14.38
CA ASP A 119 1.75 -5.20 -15.83
C ASP A 119 1.41 -6.64 -16.25
N GLN A 120 2.08 -7.64 -15.63
CA GLN A 120 1.81 -9.06 -15.90
C GLN A 120 0.36 -9.44 -15.54
N SER A 121 -0.17 -8.89 -14.47
CA SER A 121 -1.52 -9.16 -13.98
C SER A 121 -2.58 -8.20 -14.55
N LYS A 122 -2.16 -7.23 -15.37
CA LYS A 122 -3.02 -6.17 -15.95
C LYS A 122 -3.80 -5.39 -14.89
N THR A 123 -3.15 -5.16 -13.75
CA THR A 123 -3.68 -4.36 -12.65
C THR A 123 -2.93 -3.03 -12.52
N ASN A 124 -3.33 -2.18 -11.58
CA ASN A 124 -2.76 -0.84 -11.41
C ASN A 124 -1.96 -0.74 -10.12
N LEU A 125 -0.82 -0.06 -10.20
CA LEU A 125 0.00 0.33 -9.07
C LEU A 125 0.25 1.83 -9.09
N GLU A 126 -0.12 2.50 -8.01
CA GLU A 126 0.08 3.93 -7.83
C GLU A 126 0.81 4.17 -6.52
N ILE A 127 1.98 4.80 -6.58
CA ILE A 127 2.73 5.21 -5.39
C ILE A 127 3.15 6.68 -5.57
N TYR A 128 2.57 7.58 -4.77
CA TYR A 128 2.77 9.01 -4.90
C TYR A 128 3.27 9.65 -3.61
N ASP A 129 4.39 10.36 -3.72
CA ASP A 129 4.82 11.29 -2.68
C ASP A 129 3.90 12.51 -2.71
N SER A 130 3.03 12.65 -1.72
CA SER A 130 2.06 13.72 -1.64
C SER A 130 2.69 15.01 -1.10
N LEU A 131 2.35 16.14 -1.71
CA LEU A 131 2.68 17.49 -1.25
C LEU A 131 1.49 18.17 -0.53
N LEU A 132 0.37 17.45 -0.38
CA LEU A 132 -0.82 17.96 0.26
C LEU A 132 -0.67 17.97 1.79
N SER A 133 -1.48 18.82 2.45
CA SER A 133 -1.64 18.73 3.90
C SER A 133 -2.28 17.40 4.31
N GLU A 134 -2.14 17.02 5.57
CA GLU A 134 -2.69 15.77 6.11
C GLU A 134 -4.20 15.67 5.90
N GLU A 135 -4.93 16.78 6.14
CA GLU A 135 -6.36 16.85 5.92
C GLU A 135 -6.72 16.61 4.45
N ALA A 136 -6.00 17.27 3.54
CA ALA A 136 -6.28 17.19 2.12
C ALA A 136 -5.97 15.80 1.55
N VAL A 137 -4.83 15.20 1.90
CA VAL A 137 -4.47 13.87 1.38
C VAL A 137 -5.37 12.78 1.94
N LEU A 138 -5.65 12.80 3.26
CA LEU A 138 -6.54 11.81 3.86
C LEU A 138 -7.97 11.94 3.35
N GLY A 139 -8.48 13.17 3.23
CA GLY A 139 -9.80 13.43 2.66
C GLY A 139 -9.92 12.94 1.21
N PHE A 140 -8.89 13.13 0.41
CA PHE A 140 -8.86 12.62 -0.96
C PHE A 140 -8.84 11.09 -0.99
N GLU A 141 -7.93 10.46 -0.24
CA GLU A 141 -7.78 8.99 -0.25
C GLU A 141 -9.01 8.29 0.37
N TYR A 142 -9.65 8.90 1.36
CA TYR A 142 -10.92 8.43 1.88
C TYR A 142 -12.01 8.40 0.79
N GLY A 143 -12.21 9.53 0.08
CA GLY A 143 -13.17 9.58 -1.02
C GLY A 143 -12.82 8.62 -2.17
N TYR A 144 -11.53 8.46 -2.45
CA TYR A 144 -11.05 7.52 -3.46
C TYR A 144 -11.38 6.06 -3.06
N SER A 145 -11.07 5.67 -1.83
CA SER A 145 -11.35 4.32 -1.32
C SER A 145 -12.86 4.01 -1.28
N ALA A 146 -13.67 4.99 -0.89
CA ALA A 146 -15.13 4.84 -0.83
C ALA A 146 -15.76 4.55 -2.21
N THR A 147 -15.10 4.95 -3.28
CA THR A 147 -15.56 4.70 -4.66
C THR A 147 -14.87 3.52 -5.33
N TRP A 148 -13.93 2.86 -4.66
CA TRP A 148 -13.14 1.80 -5.29
C TRP A 148 -12.92 0.58 -4.37
N PRO A 149 -13.95 -0.24 -4.13
CA PRO A 149 -13.90 -1.35 -3.19
C PRO A 149 -12.94 -2.48 -3.58
N SER A 150 -12.58 -2.58 -4.86
CA SER A 150 -11.71 -3.65 -5.36
C SER A 150 -10.21 -3.32 -5.28
N GLY A 151 -9.84 -2.15 -4.77
CA GLY A 151 -8.45 -1.72 -4.65
C GLY A 151 -8.03 -1.51 -3.21
N LEU A 152 -6.75 -1.74 -2.91
CA LEU A 152 -6.15 -1.36 -1.64
C LEU A 152 -5.69 0.10 -1.73
N VAL A 153 -6.30 0.98 -0.94
CA VAL A 153 -5.94 2.39 -0.84
C VAL A 153 -5.28 2.64 0.52
N ILE A 154 -4.09 3.21 0.51
CA ILE A 154 -3.27 3.44 1.69
C ILE A 154 -2.85 4.91 1.73
N TRP A 155 -3.09 5.56 2.86
CA TRP A 155 -2.39 6.78 3.23
C TRP A 155 -1.40 6.50 4.35
N GLU A 156 -0.11 6.76 4.11
CA GLU A 156 0.93 6.68 5.13
C GLU A 156 1.13 8.03 5.79
N ALA A 157 0.72 8.14 7.06
CA ALA A 157 0.92 9.32 7.88
C ALA A 157 2.39 9.45 8.32
N GLN A 158 2.85 10.69 8.51
CA GLN A 158 4.07 10.98 9.24
C GLN A 158 3.78 11.05 10.75
N PHE A 159 4.83 11.22 11.55
CA PHE A 159 4.70 11.29 13.01
C PHE A 159 3.78 12.44 13.45
N GLY A 160 2.68 12.10 14.09
CA GLY A 160 1.73 13.06 14.64
C GLY A 160 0.63 13.53 13.67
N ASP A 161 0.73 13.26 12.38
CA ASP A 161 -0.24 13.71 11.37
C ASP A 161 -1.68 13.26 11.70
N PHE A 162 -1.83 12.04 12.20
CA PHE A 162 -3.11 11.47 12.60
C PHE A 162 -3.75 12.17 13.82
N ALA A 163 -2.97 12.84 14.66
CA ALA A 163 -3.42 13.59 15.83
C ALA A 163 -3.34 15.11 15.61
N ASN A 164 -3.19 15.56 14.38
CA ASN A 164 -3.07 16.97 13.99
C ASN A 164 -4.03 17.25 12.83
N GLY A 165 -3.53 17.60 11.65
CA GLY A 165 -4.36 17.98 10.49
C GLY A 165 -5.31 16.89 9.99
N ALA A 166 -4.95 15.62 10.16
CA ALA A 166 -5.80 14.50 9.76
C ALA A 166 -6.93 14.18 10.75
N GLN A 167 -6.83 14.61 12.01
CA GLN A 167 -7.76 14.22 13.07
C GLN A 167 -9.21 14.53 12.72
N VAL A 168 -9.47 15.66 12.09
CA VAL A 168 -10.83 16.07 11.72
C VAL A 168 -11.44 15.10 10.70
N VAL A 169 -10.67 14.60 9.73
CA VAL A 169 -11.16 13.63 8.74
C VAL A 169 -11.40 12.28 9.42
N ILE A 170 -10.51 11.88 10.32
CA ILE A 170 -10.68 10.64 11.09
C ILE A 170 -11.97 10.68 11.90
N ASP A 171 -12.18 11.74 12.70
CA ASP A 171 -13.31 11.83 13.61
C ASP A 171 -14.64 12.08 12.89
N GLN A 172 -14.63 12.89 11.83
CA GLN A 172 -15.85 13.35 11.18
C GLN A 172 -16.31 12.44 10.02
N PHE A 173 -15.44 11.63 9.48
CA PHE A 173 -15.76 10.78 8.32
C PHE A 173 -15.44 9.31 8.58
N ILE A 174 -14.18 8.95 8.89
CA ILE A 174 -13.78 7.56 9.04
C ILE A 174 -14.46 6.92 10.26
N CYS A 175 -14.44 7.58 11.41
CA CYS A 175 -15.09 7.08 12.62
C CYS A 175 -16.62 7.13 12.54
N LEU A 176 -17.20 8.08 11.79
CA LEU A 176 -18.64 8.19 11.62
C LEU A 176 -19.23 7.10 10.72
N LEU A 177 -18.47 6.50 9.84
CA LEU A 177 -18.93 5.30 9.12
C LEU A 177 -19.29 4.17 10.08
N TYR A 178 -18.61 4.07 11.22
CA TYR A 178 -18.96 3.15 12.29
C TYR A 178 -20.28 3.51 13.00
N THR A 179 -20.63 4.77 12.98
CA THR A 179 -21.86 5.31 13.58
C THR A 179 -22.92 5.60 12.54
N SER A 180 -22.64 5.45 11.24
CA SER A 180 -23.59 5.70 10.16
C SER A 180 -24.66 4.63 10.09
N ASP A 181 -24.42 3.43 10.59
CA ASP A 181 -25.51 2.47 10.84
C ASP A 181 -26.49 3.00 11.88
N ALA A 182 -26.00 3.76 12.87
CA ALA A 182 -26.83 4.50 13.80
C ALA A 182 -27.43 5.76 13.15
N ALA A 183 -26.83 6.30 12.10
CA ALA A 183 -27.31 7.44 11.34
C ALA A 183 -28.41 7.07 10.32
N ASP A 184 -28.46 5.83 9.88
CA ASP A 184 -29.56 5.31 9.10
C ASP A 184 -30.83 5.06 9.95
N GLU A 185 -30.70 5.10 11.26
CA GLU A 185 -31.85 5.21 12.13
C GLU A 185 -32.40 6.63 12.01
N SER A 186 -33.68 6.72 11.66
CA SER A 186 -34.39 7.91 11.18
C SER A 186 -34.33 9.16 12.07
N TRP A 187 -33.81 9.08 13.27
CA TRP A 187 -33.66 10.20 14.17
C TRP A 187 -32.34 10.97 14.01
N SER A 188 -31.31 10.38 13.39
CA SER A 188 -30.03 11.05 13.13
C SER A 188 -30.10 12.07 11.99
N VAL A 189 -31.18 12.03 11.20
CA VAL A 189 -31.47 13.03 10.16
C VAL A 189 -31.95 14.37 10.76
N TYR A 190 -32.23 14.41 12.05
CA TYR A 190 -32.74 15.59 12.75
C TYR A 190 -31.71 16.32 13.61
N LEU A 191 -30.45 15.95 13.54
CA LEU A 191 -29.33 16.65 14.15
C LEU A 191 -28.58 17.46 13.14
#